data_a0d0d8edd78bb96a9719303bb010daaa
#
_entry.id   a0d0d8edd78bb96a9719303bb010daaa
#
_cell.length_a   1.000
_cell.length_b   1.000
_cell.length_c   1.000
_cell.angle_alpha   90.00
_cell.angle_beta   90.00
_cell.angle_gamma   90.00
#
_symmetry.space_group_name_H-M   'P 1'
#
loop_
_entity.id
_entity.type
_entity.pdbx_description
1 polymer ?
#
loop_
_entity_poly.entity_id
_entity_poly.type
_entity_poly.pdbx_seq_one_letter_code
_entity_poly.pdbx_strand_id
1 'polypeptide(L)'
;MSKTNNRRSSNWYGKMDKDGFIHRSWMKSQGLPDHVFDGRPIIGICNTWSELTPCNAGLRNLAEGVKRGVWEAGGVPLEFPVMSLGETQMKPTAMLFRNLLSMDVEESIRAYGIDGVVLLGG
;
A
#
# COMPACT_ATOMS: atom_id res chain seq x y z
N MET A 1 -19.30 -11.28 -10.20
CA MET A 1 -19.01 -10.19 -9.28
C MET A 1 -19.92 -10.29 -8.06
N SER A 2 -19.40 -10.09 -6.89
CA SER A 2 -20.19 -10.16 -5.66
C SER A 2 -21.19 -8.99 -5.60
N LYS A 3 -22.44 -9.28 -5.24
CA LYS A 3 -23.44 -8.25 -5.06
C LYS A 3 -23.27 -7.47 -3.76
N THR A 4 -22.62 -8.09 -2.78
CA THR A 4 -22.32 -7.48 -1.50
C THR A 4 -20.82 -7.41 -1.36
N ASN A 5 -20.27 -6.24 -1.54
CA ASN A 5 -18.86 -6.01 -1.37
C ASN A 5 -18.68 -5.13 -0.14
N ASN A 6 -18.27 -5.76 0.97
CA ASN A 6 -18.03 -5.08 2.25
C ASN A 6 -16.59 -4.64 2.43
N ARG A 7 -15.80 -4.69 1.38
CA ARG A 7 -14.42 -4.23 1.43
C ARG A 7 -14.37 -2.73 1.59
N ARG A 8 -13.36 -2.25 2.32
CA ARG A 8 -13.14 -0.82 2.50
C ARG A 8 -12.98 -0.10 1.16
N SER A 9 -12.30 -0.73 0.21
CA SER A 9 -12.06 -0.16 -1.11
C SER A 9 -13.33 0.13 -1.89
N SER A 10 -14.42 -0.57 -1.60
CA SER A 10 -15.69 -0.33 -2.29
C SER A 10 -16.25 1.07 -2.02
N ASN A 11 -15.93 1.66 -0.88
CA ASN A 11 -16.33 3.02 -0.55
C ASN A 11 -15.55 4.07 -1.35
N TRP A 12 -14.41 3.70 -1.89
CA TRP A 12 -13.55 4.59 -2.69
C TRP A 12 -13.73 4.38 -4.19
N TYR A 13 -13.69 3.12 -4.62
CA TYR A 13 -13.63 2.78 -6.04
C TYR A 13 -14.90 2.08 -6.55
N GLY A 14 -15.76 1.65 -5.66
CA GLY A 14 -16.96 0.91 -6.05
C GLY A 14 -18.22 1.76 -6.23
N LYS A 15 -18.18 3.01 -5.81
CA LYS A 15 -19.36 3.88 -5.90
C LYS A 15 -19.53 4.43 -7.30
N MET A 16 -20.80 4.47 -7.75
CA MET A 16 -21.16 4.99 -9.07
C MET A 16 -21.61 6.46 -9.00
N ASP A 17 -21.05 7.21 -8.06
CA ASP A 17 -21.33 8.63 -7.88
C ASP A 17 -20.13 9.48 -8.34
N LYS A 18 -20.22 10.78 -8.11
CA LYS A 18 -19.17 11.74 -8.47
C LYS A 18 -17.84 11.40 -7.77
N ASP A 19 -17.91 11.06 -6.48
CA ASP A 19 -16.71 10.77 -5.70
C ASP A 19 -16.01 9.50 -6.19
N GLY A 20 -16.78 8.46 -6.45
CA GLY A 20 -16.23 7.23 -7.02
C GLY A 20 -15.59 7.45 -8.38
N PHE A 21 -16.24 8.27 -9.22
CA PHE A 21 -15.67 8.64 -10.51
C PHE A 21 -14.33 9.36 -10.35
N ILE A 22 -14.25 10.31 -9.43
CA ILE A 22 -13.01 11.06 -9.16
C ILE A 22 -11.91 10.12 -8.69
N HIS A 23 -12.21 9.25 -7.74
CA HIS A 23 -11.21 8.32 -7.20
C HIS A 23 -10.67 7.39 -8.29
N ARG A 24 -11.55 6.81 -9.10
CA ARG A 24 -11.12 5.92 -10.20
C ARG A 24 -10.32 6.68 -11.25
N SER A 25 -10.73 7.90 -11.57
CA SER A 25 -10.05 8.71 -12.58
C SER A 25 -8.60 9.02 -12.19
N TRP A 26 -8.41 9.39 -10.92
CA TRP A 26 -7.06 9.65 -10.43
C TRP A 26 -6.18 8.40 -10.47
N MET A 27 -6.72 7.26 -10.11
CA MET A 27 -5.95 6.02 -10.16
C MET A 27 -5.62 5.61 -11.60
N LYS A 28 -6.55 5.83 -12.51
CA LYS A 28 -6.32 5.55 -13.93
C LYS A 28 -5.23 6.44 -14.53
N SER A 29 -5.03 7.64 -13.99
CA SER A 29 -3.99 8.54 -14.47
C SER A 29 -2.59 7.97 -14.29
N GLN A 30 -2.42 6.97 -13.43
CA GLN A 30 -1.16 6.26 -13.22
C GLN A 30 -1.01 5.05 -14.16
N GLY A 31 -1.96 4.81 -15.02
CA GLY A 31 -1.91 3.69 -15.95
C GLY A 31 -2.70 2.46 -15.53
N LEU A 32 -3.46 2.53 -14.43
CA LEU A 32 -4.30 1.41 -14.02
C LEU A 32 -5.51 1.31 -14.96
N PRO A 33 -5.79 0.11 -15.50
CA PRO A 33 -6.94 -0.05 -16.38
C PRO A 33 -8.27 -0.07 -15.60
N ASP A 34 -9.35 0.24 -16.30
CA ASP A 34 -10.67 0.35 -15.68
C ASP A 34 -11.13 -0.95 -15.01
N HIS A 35 -10.77 -2.08 -15.57
CA HIS A 35 -11.25 -3.38 -15.08
C HIS A 35 -10.73 -3.75 -13.69
N VAL A 36 -9.70 -3.09 -13.17
CA VAL A 36 -9.20 -3.38 -11.82
C VAL A 36 -10.16 -2.89 -10.74
N PHE A 37 -11.11 -2.03 -11.10
CA PHE A 37 -12.11 -1.49 -10.16
C PHE A 37 -13.41 -2.29 -10.18
N ASP A 38 -13.32 -3.59 -10.40
CA ASP A 38 -14.46 -4.50 -10.51
C ASP A 38 -14.89 -5.10 -9.16
N GLY A 39 -14.38 -4.60 -8.06
CA GLY A 39 -14.69 -5.10 -6.73
C GLY A 39 -13.63 -6.01 -6.14
N ARG A 40 -12.54 -6.26 -6.86
CA ARG A 40 -11.43 -7.05 -6.32
C ARG A 40 -10.72 -6.30 -5.19
N PRO A 41 -10.07 -7.02 -4.27
CA PRO A 41 -9.42 -6.37 -3.13
C PRO A 41 -8.24 -5.51 -3.54
N ILE A 42 -8.10 -4.38 -2.87
CA ILE A 42 -6.95 -3.49 -3.01
C ILE A 42 -5.98 -3.80 -1.87
N ILE A 43 -4.79 -4.23 -2.21
CA ILE A 43 -3.77 -4.62 -1.24
C ILE A 43 -2.67 -3.57 -1.23
N GLY A 44 -2.52 -2.89 -0.11
CA GLY A 44 -1.44 -1.92 0.07
C GLY A 44 -0.13 -2.63 0.32
N ILE A 45 0.94 -2.19 -0.33
CA ILE A 45 2.29 -2.69 -0.08
C ILE A 45 3.05 -1.58 0.62
N CYS A 46 3.17 -1.73 1.93
CA CYS A 46 3.83 -0.76 2.79
C CYS A 46 5.34 -1.01 2.71
N ASN A 47 6.05 -0.15 2.00
CA ASN A 47 7.47 -0.35 1.73
C ASN A 47 8.33 0.60 2.53
N THR A 48 9.23 0.05 3.33
CA THR A 48 10.22 0.80 4.10
C THR A 48 11.57 0.88 3.35
N TRP A 49 11.56 0.82 2.04
CA TRP A 49 12.78 0.94 1.24
C TRP A 49 13.48 2.26 1.52
N SER A 50 14.81 2.17 1.68
CA SER A 50 15.66 3.36 1.79
C SER A 50 17.11 2.96 1.57
N GLU A 51 17.88 3.83 0.96
CA GLU A 51 19.32 3.68 0.86
C GLU A 51 20.03 4.08 2.16
N LEU A 52 19.33 4.81 3.03
CA LEU A 52 19.86 5.18 4.36
C LEU A 52 19.80 4.01 5.35
N THR A 53 19.03 2.98 5.02
CA THR A 53 18.92 1.77 5.82
C THR A 53 19.35 0.58 4.98
N PRO A 54 20.61 0.15 5.07
CA PRO A 54 21.12 -0.92 4.19
C PRO A 54 20.32 -2.21 4.23
N CYS A 55 19.74 -2.55 5.37
CA CYS A 55 18.88 -3.74 5.49
C CYS A 55 17.63 -3.66 4.60
N ASN A 56 17.21 -2.46 4.26
CA ASN A 56 16.00 -2.21 3.47
C ASN A 56 16.30 -1.86 2.00
N ALA A 57 17.58 -1.84 1.63
CA ALA A 57 17.98 -1.38 0.29
C ALA A 57 17.43 -2.24 -0.85
N GLY A 58 17.20 -3.53 -0.60
CA GLY A 58 16.67 -4.46 -1.59
C GLY A 58 15.16 -4.53 -1.67
N LEU A 59 14.43 -3.79 -0.84
CA LEU A 59 12.98 -3.91 -0.75
C LEU A 59 12.26 -3.38 -1.98
N ARG A 60 12.88 -2.52 -2.75
CA ARG A 60 12.30 -2.03 -4.00
C ARG A 60 12.11 -3.18 -5.00
N ASN A 61 13.10 -4.06 -5.12
CA ASN A 61 13.01 -5.23 -5.99
C ASN A 61 12.05 -6.28 -5.42
N LEU A 62 12.06 -6.47 -4.11
CA LEU A 62 11.15 -7.40 -3.46
C LEU A 62 9.70 -6.98 -3.66
N ALA A 63 9.42 -5.68 -3.62
CA ALA A 63 8.07 -5.16 -3.84
C ALA A 63 7.51 -5.58 -5.20
N GLU A 64 8.33 -5.63 -6.24
CA GLU A 64 7.86 -6.07 -7.55
C GLU A 64 7.38 -7.53 -7.53
N GLY A 65 8.09 -8.41 -6.81
CA GLY A 65 7.66 -9.79 -6.64
C GLY A 65 6.35 -9.89 -5.85
N VAL A 66 6.20 -9.08 -4.81
CA VAL A 66 4.97 -9.04 -4.01
C VAL A 66 3.80 -8.57 -4.88
N LYS A 67 3.99 -7.54 -5.69
CA LYS A 67 2.94 -7.06 -6.61
C LYS A 67 2.48 -8.15 -7.55
N ARG A 68 3.41 -8.91 -8.12
CA ARG A 68 3.06 -10.02 -9.01
C ARG A 68 2.21 -11.06 -8.30
N GLY A 69 2.58 -11.42 -7.07
CA GLY A 69 1.82 -12.36 -6.28
C GLY A 69 0.41 -11.88 -5.98
N VAL A 70 0.25 -10.60 -5.69
CA VAL A 70 -1.07 -10.00 -5.45
C VAL A 70 -1.92 -10.05 -6.72
N TRP A 71 -1.34 -9.69 -7.88
CA TRP A 71 -2.06 -9.80 -9.16
C TRP A 71 -2.49 -11.23 -9.45
N GLU A 72 -1.61 -12.19 -9.23
CA GLU A 72 -1.93 -13.61 -9.46
C GLU A 72 -3.04 -14.11 -8.56
N ALA A 73 -3.14 -13.59 -7.35
CA ALA A 73 -4.17 -13.95 -6.40
C ALA A 73 -5.51 -13.23 -6.65
N GLY A 74 -5.56 -12.33 -7.61
CA GLY A 74 -6.78 -11.63 -7.97
C GLY A 74 -6.99 -10.30 -7.27
N GLY A 75 -5.96 -9.75 -6.62
CA GLY A 75 -6.00 -8.44 -5.98
C GLY A 75 -5.35 -7.37 -6.83
N VAL A 76 -5.41 -6.14 -6.36
CA VAL A 76 -4.73 -5.00 -6.96
C VAL A 76 -3.68 -4.49 -6.00
N PRO A 77 -2.38 -4.60 -6.32
CA PRO A 77 -1.32 -4.11 -5.43
C PRO A 77 -1.10 -2.62 -5.64
N LEU A 78 -1.07 -1.87 -4.55
CA LEU A 78 -0.70 -0.46 -4.57
C LEU A 78 0.35 -0.21 -3.51
N GLU A 79 1.54 0.15 -3.95
CA GLU A 79 2.67 0.40 -3.07
C GLU A 79 2.61 1.80 -2.49
N PHE A 80 2.95 1.94 -1.21
CA PHE A 80 3.09 3.25 -0.59
C PHE A 80 4.30 3.26 0.35
N PRO A 81 4.97 4.42 0.48
CA PRO A 81 6.16 4.52 1.33
C PRO A 81 5.77 4.85 2.76
N VAL A 82 6.65 4.46 3.67
CA VAL A 82 6.65 4.92 5.06
C VAL A 82 8.09 5.16 5.49
N MET A 83 8.30 5.63 6.71
CA MET A 83 9.65 5.84 7.25
C MET A 83 10.47 4.55 7.19
N SER A 84 11.76 4.70 6.92
CA SER A 84 12.71 3.59 6.95
C SER A 84 13.77 3.90 8.00
N LEU A 85 13.78 3.13 9.07
CA LEU A 85 14.66 3.33 10.21
C LEU A 85 15.41 2.05 10.51
N GLY A 86 16.75 2.13 10.56
CA GLY A 86 17.59 0.98 10.81
C GLY A 86 18.70 1.28 11.80
N GLU A 87 19.07 0.30 12.59
CA GLU A 87 20.07 0.46 13.64
C GLU A 87 21.47 0.82 13.12
N THR A 88 21.78 0.40 11.89
CA THR A 88 23.13 0.51 11.38
C THR A 88 23.58 1.95 11.14
N GLN A 89 22.66 2.87 10.95
CA GLN A 89 22.96 4.27 10.65
C GLN A 89 22.37 5.24 11.67
N MET A 90 21.92 4.75 12.81
CA MET A 90 21.26 5.59 13.81
C MET A 90 21.94 5.48 15.17
N LYS A 91 21.92 6.59 15.92
CA LYS A 91 22.43 6.66 17.28
C LYS A 91 21.46 7.44 18.15
N PRO A 92 21.24 7.04 19.38
CA PRO A 92 21.78 5.83 20.01
C PRO A 92 21.11 4.56 19.54
N THR A 93 19.87 4.66 19.04
CA THR A 93 19.11 3.49 18.55
C THR A 93 17.90 3.96 17.72
N ALA A 94 17.48 3.13 16.77
CA ALA A 94 16.27 3.36 16.00
C ALA A 94 15.00 3.27 16.85
N MET A 95 15.08 2.62 18.01
CA MET A 95 13.93 2.45 18.90
C MET A 95 13.30 3.76 19.33
N LEU A 96 14.08 4.83 19.41
CA LEU A 96 13.58 6.14 19.79
C LEU A 96 12.59 6.73 18.75
N PHE A 97 12.64 6.22 17.53
CA PHE A 97 11.87 6.77 16.40
C PHE A 97 10.82 5.81 15.85
N ARG A 98 10.90 4.54 16.20
CA ARG A 98 10.02 3.50 15.62
C ARG A 98 8.55 3.70 15.94
N ASN A 99 8.24 4.31 17.05
CA ASN A 99 6.85 4.57 17.40
C ASN A 99 6.19 5.49 16.37
N LEU A 100 6.93 6.47 15.88
CA LEU A 100 6.43 7.36 14.84
C LEU A 100 6.21 6.60 13.52
N LEU A 101 7.08 5.67 13.19
CA LEU A 101 6.89 4.79 12.03
C LEU A 101 5.59 3.98 12.15
N SER A 102 5.35 3.42 13.32
CA SER A 102 4.11 2.67 13.59
C SER A 102 2.87 3.54 13.39
N MET A 103 2.93 4.77 13.87
CA MET A 103 1.85 5.74 13.70
C MET A 103 1.66 6.11 12.22
N ASP A 104 2.75 6.26 11.47
CA ASP A 104 2.71 6.54 10.04
C ASP A 104 2.00 5.42 9.28
N VAL A 105 2.33 4.17 9.56
CA VAL A 105 1.67 3.02 8.95
C VAL A 105 0.18 3.00 9.28
N GLU A 106 -0.17 3.20 10.54
CA GLU A 106 -1.56 3.22 10.98
C GLU A 106 -2.36 4.32 10.28
N GLU A 107 -1.82 5.52 10.22
CA GLU A 107 -2.51 6.64 9.58
C GLU A 107 -2.69 6.40 8.08
N SER A 108 -1.71 5.84 7.42
CA SER A 108 -1.81 5.51 6.00
C SER A 108 -2.91 4.49 5.75
N ILE A 109 -3.01 3.47 6.60
CA ILE A 109 -4.06 2.46 6.49
C ILE A 109 -5.44 3.06 6.74
N ARG A 110 -5.55 3.98 7.70
CA ARG A 110 -6.82 4.64 8.01
C ARG A 110 -7.25 5.58 6.89
N ALA A 111 -6.29 6.28 6.29
CA ALA A 111 -6.58 7.32 5.30
C ALA A 111 -7.04 6.75 3.95
N TYR A 112 -6.54 5.60 3.56
CA TYR A 112 -6.81 5.03 2.26
C TYR A 112 -7.78 3.86 2.30
N GLY A 113 -8.48 3.65 1.20
CA GLY A 113 -9.42 2.55 1.06
C GLY A 113 -8.76 1.26 0.64
N ILE A 114 -7.81 0.77 1.42
CA ILE A 114 -7.17 -0.51 1.17
C ILE A 114 -7.82 -1.61 2.02
N ASP A 115 -7.83 -2.82 1.49
CA ASP A 115 -8.50 -3.97 2.12
C ASP A 115 -7.55 -4.86 2.91
N GLY A 116 -6.29 -4.79 2.60
CA GLY A 116 -5.24 -5.53 3.29
C GLY A 116 -3.90 -4.89 3.06
N VAL A 117 -2.89 -5.29 3.80
CA VAL A 117 -1.56 -4.71 3.68
C VAL A 117 -0.49 -5.79 3.78
N VAL A 118 0.54 -5.65 2.96
CA VAL A 118 1.78 -6.42 3.08
C VAL A 118 2.86 -5.46 3.54
N LEU A 119 3.55 -5.82 4.60
CA LEU A 119 4.59 -4.99 5.18
C LEU A 119 5.96 -5.48 4.72
N LEU A 120 6.74 -4.59 4.15
CA LEU A 120 8.12 -4.87 3.76
C LEU A 120 9.06 -4.10 4.68
N GLY A 121 9.88 -4.83 5.44
CA GLY A 121 10.82 -4.24 6.37
C GLY A 121 11.95 -5.20 6.70
N GLY A 122 13.09 -4.65 7.06
CA GLY A 122 14.26 -5.41 7.48
C GLY A 122 14.58 -5.23 8.95
#